data_14611ae37d2ded29cba47931756215b5
#
_entry.id   14611ae37d2ded29cba47931756215b5
#
_cell.length_a   1.000
_cell.length_b   1.000
_cell.length_c   1.000
_cell.angle_alpha   90.00
_cell.angle_beta   90.00
_cell.angle_gamma   90.00
#
_symmetry.space_group_name_H-M   'P 1'
#
loop_
_entity.id
_entity.type
_entity.pdbx_description
1 polymer ?
#
loop_
_entity_poly.entity_id
_entity_poly.type
_entity_poly.pdbx_seq_one_letter_code
_entity_poly.pdbx_strand_id
1 'polypeptide(L)'
;MFFVLPFRAKNPSPVFPYVTVSLIVINTLIFALTCDSHLHVRESVVQQFAFTHMSFSPLTLLTAMFLHGSPLHLVGNMLFLWIFGSATEGRLRPLRFIAVYLFTGIVGDLLSDFLMGLVNPDTYNLGASGAIMGLAGAYLYLFPYAPIRLVWFLWFFLLPRMGITQWQARWVILYFLGWDVFNGILMGGGDGVGHFAHLGGAAAGFAAIWLLRMPRDGEEVAEVQATLSDLRDVTLLPLYDLESLMQRPTTDVRLILAYCRQSLIAPIGASETKCLWALRQYGSLLIEQADAGVLAGLVAHLSQPTAQQIPPMFFLRLGSRLERLGDYDSAVRLYYRMCEIFPACPDIEMAYLRVARIMEQTYGDRVQARLCYAKMLELFPKGAMFLEAEGGLRRLPTPSSAR
;
A
#
# COMPACT_ATOMS: atom_id res chain seq x y z
N MET A 1 5.96 10.94 -33.51
CA MET A 1 4.82 10.40 -32.76
C MET A 1 5.22 10.30 -31.30
N PHE A 2 4.43 10.86 -30.41
CA PHE A 2 4.65 10.77 -28.95
C PHE A 2 3.47 10.02 -28.33
N PHE A 3 3.77 9.01 -27.51
CA PHE A 3 2.76 8.17 -26.85
C PHE A 3 3.14 7.97 -25.39
N VAL A 4 2.14 7.99 -24.51
CA VAL A 4 2.30 7.79 -23.06
C VAL A 4 1.31 6.74 -22.60
N LEU A 5 1.81 5.72 -21.88
CA LEU A 5 0.98 4.65 -21.35
C LEU A 5 1.17 4.55 -19.82
N PRO A 6 0.14 4.77 -19.02
CA PRO A 6 0.20 4.52 -17.60
C PRO A 6 0.22 3.00 -17.34
N PHE A 7 1.06 2.55 -16.40
CA PHE A 7 1.15 1.12 -16.07
C PHE A 7 1.09 0.82 -14.57
N ARG A 8 1.29 1.82 -13.70
CA ARG A 8 1.24 1.64 -12.26
C ARG A 8 0.91 2.94 -11.53
N ALA A 9 -0.11 2.91 -10.68
CA ALA A 9 -0.33 3.95 -9.67
C ALA A 9 0.51 3.65 -8.42
N LYS A 10 1.08 4.69 -7.80
CA LYS A 10 1.96 4.53 -6.62
C LYS A 10 1.16 4.41 -5.31
N ASN A 11 -0.13 4.62 -5.36
CA ASN A 11 -1.03 4.50 -4.22
C ASN A 11 -1.84 3.19 -4.33
N PRO A 12 -1.24 2.03 -4.01
CA PRO A 12 -2.00 0.79 -3.98
C PRO A 12 -3.01 0.89 -2.84
N SER A 13 -4.27 0.53 -3.13
CA SER A 13 -5.25 0.34 -2.06
C SER A 13 -4.70 -0.66 -1.04
N PRO A 14 -4.82 -0.39 0.27
CA PRO A 14 -4.44 -1.34 1.31
C PRO A 14 -5.33 -2.58 1.33
N VAL A 15 -6.47 -2.54 0.63
CA VAL A 15 -7.46 -3.62 0.52
C VAL A 15 -7.36 -4.26 -0.85
N PHE A 16 -7.44 -5.59 -0.92
CA PHE A 16 -7.47 -6.29 -2.21
C PHE A 16 -8.73 -5.89 -3.00
N PRO A 17 -8.60 -5.43 -4.27
CA PRO A 17 -9.71 -4.88 -5.04
C PRO A 17 -10.52 -6.00 -5.71
N TYR A 18 -11.36 -6.68 -4.93
CA TYR A 18 -12.12 -7.86 -5.41
C TYR A 18 -13.08 -7.53 -6.55
N VAL A 19 -13.76 -6.39 -6.50
CA VAL A 19 -14.72 -6.00 -7.56
C VAL A 19 -13.99 -5.63 -8.84
N THR A 20 -12.90 -4.87 -8.75
CA THR A 20 -12.05 -4.54 -9.90
C THR A 20 -11.53 -5.80 -10.58
N VAL A 21 -11.00 -6.76 -9.81
CA VAL A 21 -10.53 -8.06 -10.35
C VAL A 21 -11.69 -8.84 -10.97
N SER A 22 -12.85 -8.88 -10.31
CA SER A 22 -14.04 -9.56 -10.84
C SER A 22 -14.50 -8.95 -12.18
N LEU A 23 -14.52 -7.62 -12.28
CA LEU A 23 -14.86 -6.93 -13.53
C LEU A 23 -13.85 -7.24 -14.64
N ILE A 24 -12.55 -7.29 -14.34
CA ILE A 24 -11.52 -7.68 -15.32
C ILE A 24 -11.77 -9.10 -15.82
N VAL A 25 -12.02 -10.05 -14.92
CA VAL A 25 -12.30 -11.44 -15.28
C VAL A 25 -13.58 -11.55 -16.12
N ILE A 26 -14.67 -10.91 -15.69
CA ILE A 26 -15.96 -10.91 -16.41
C ILE A 26 -15.79 -10.36 -17.81
N ASN A 27 -15.17 -9.19 -17.99
CA ASN A 27 -14.94 -8.60 -19.32
C ASN A 27 -14.08 -9.50 -20.20
N THR A 28 -13.04 -10.11 -19.65
CA THR A 28 -12.17 -11.05 -20.38
C THR A 28 -12.95 -12.30 -20.83
N LEU A 29 -13.78 -12.86 -19.96
CA LEU A 29 -14.61 -14.02 -20.28
C LEU A 29 -15.67 -13.70 -21.32
N ILE A 30 -16.37 -12.55 -21.20
CA ILE A 30 -17.35 -12.11 -22.17
C ILE A 30 -16.69 -11.92 -23.54
N PHE A 31 -15.52 -11.28 -23.59
CA PHE A 31 -14.79 -11.11 -24.84
C PHE A 31 -14.44 -12.46 -25.48
N ALA A 32 -13.91 -13.40 -24.70
CA ALA A 32 -13.57 -14.74 -25.20
C ALA A 32 -14.80 -15.50 -25.74
N LEU A 33 -15.99 -15.28 -25.17
CA LEU A 33 -17.24 -15.91 -25.61
C LEU A 33 -17.89 -15.22 -26.80
N THR A 34 -17.60 -13.94 -27.04
CA THR A 34 -18.28 -13.10 -28.06
C THR A 34 -17.43 -12.79 -29.29
N CYS A 35 -16.12 -13.03 -29.25
CA CYS A 35 -15.24 -12.83 -30.40
C CYS A 35 -15.35 -13.94 -31.44
N ASP A 36 -14.96 -13.62 -32.65
CA ASP A 36 -14.81 -14.55 -33.78
C ASP A 36 -13.38 -15.14 -33.83
N SER A 37 -13.08 -15.88 -34.90
CA SER A 37 -11.75 -16.47 -35.15
C SER A 37 -10.65 -15.43 -35.43
N HIS A 38 -10.99 -14.21 -35.74
CA HIS A 38 -10.08 -13.07 -35.95
C HIS A 38 -9.93 -12.19 -34.69
N LEU A 39 -10.49 -12.64 -33.56
CA LEU A 39 -10.52 -11.91 -32.29
C LEU A 39 -11.24 -10.54 -32.38
N HIS A 40 -12.26 -10.43 -33.22
CA HIS A 40 -13.16 -9.30 -33.21
C HIS A 40 -14.52 -9.73 -32.65
N VAL A 41 -15.22 -8.81 -31.99
CA VAL A 41 -16.58 -9.09 -31.53
C VAL A 41 -17.49 -9.40 -32.72
N ARG A 42 -18.27 -10.48 -32.60
CA ARG A 42 -19.19 -10.90 -33.68
C ARG A 42 -20.29 -9.85 -33.94
N GLU A 43 -20.58 -9.56 -35.20
CA GLU A 43 -21.56 -8.57 -35.59
C GLU A 43 -22.96 -8.84 -35.00
N SER A 44 -23.37 -10.11 -34.92
CA SER A 44 -24.64 -10.50 -34.30
C SER A 44 -24.73 -10.17 -32.81
N VAL A 45 -23.59 -10.17 -32.12
CA VAL A 45 -23.51 -9.79 -30.71
C VAL A 45 -23.57 -8.27 -30.56
N VAL A 46 -22.91 -7.52 -31.46
CA VAL A 46 -22.97 -6.06 -31.49
C VAL A 46 -24.39 -5.59 -31.69
N GLN A 47 -25.09 -6.12 -32.72
CA GLN A 47 -26.47 -5.77 -33.01
C GLN A 47 -27.45 -6.05 -31.87
N GLN A 48 -27.19 -7.08 -31.06
CA GLN A 48 -28.09 -7.49 -29.99
C GLN A 48 -27.79 -6.81 -28.66
N PHE A 49 -26.50 -6.55 -28.32
CA PHE A 49 -26.08 -6.20 -27.00
C PHE A 49 -25.31 -4.87 -26.88
N ALA A 50 -24.87 -4.26 -27.99
CA ALA A 50 -24.30 -2.93 -27.99
C ALA A 50 -25.38 -1.86 -27.90
N PHE A 51 -25.01 -0.69 -27.38
CA PHE A 51 -25.94 0.43 -27.28
C PHE A 51 -25.91 1.28 -28.57
N THR A 52 -27.06 1.66 -29.05
CA THR A 52 -27.23 2.51 -30.27
C THR A 52 -28.41 3.45 -30.12
N HIS A 53 -28.31 4.61 -30.75
CA HIS A 53 -29.39 5.59 -30.81
C HIS A 53 -30.67 5.02 -31.45
N MET A 54 -30.52 4.22 -32.50
CA MET A 54 -31.64 3.69 -33.30
C MET A 54 -32.54 2.69 -32.54
N SER A 55 -32.00 2.01 -31.54
CA SER A 55 -32.74 1.04 -30.73
C SER A 55 -32.43 1.18 -29.24
N PHE A 56 -32.95 2.25 -28.64
CA PHE A 56 -32.75 2.48 -27.21
C PHE A 56 -33.36 1.37 -26.40
N SER A 57 -32.52 0.73 -25.57
CA SER A 57 -32.93 -0.22 -24.56
C SER A 57 -32.12 -0.02 -23.27
N PRO A 58 -32.77 0.06 -22.11
CA PRO A 58 -32.05 0.13 -20.84
C PRO A 58 -31.10 -1.07 -20.61
N LEU A 59 -31.43 -2.23 -21.20
CA LEU A 59 -30.58 -3.43 -21.10
C LEU A 59 -29.28 -3.23 -21.88
N THR A 60 -29.33 -2.63 -23.09
CA THR A 60 -28.14 -2.42 -23.91
C THR A 60 -27.19 -1.39 -23.33
N LEU A 61 -27.66 -0.43 -22.53
CA LEU A 61 -26.80 0.46 -21.73
C LEU A 61 -25.92 -0.30 -20.72
N LEU A 62 -26.41 -1.42 -20.18
CA LEU A 62 -25.63 -2.24 -19.27
C LEU A 62 -24.76 -3.26 -20.00
N THR A 63 -25.32 -3.95 -21.02
CA THR A 63 -24.58 -5.00 -21.72
C THR A 63 -23.44 -4.47 -22.56
N ALA A 64 -23.60 -3.29 -23.16
CA ALA A 64 -22.59 -2.60 -23.97
C ALA A 64 -21.29 -2.39 -23.16
N MET A 65 -21.39 -2.07 -21.87
CA MET A 65 -20.25 -1.85 -20.98
C MET A 65 -19.32 -3.06 -20.84
N PHE A 66 -19.76 -4.27 -21.19
CA PHE A 66 -19.00 -5.50 -21.08
C PHE A 66 -18.50 -6.04 -22.42
N LEU A 67 -18.88 -5.42 -23.54
CA LEU A 67 -18.44 -5.81 -24.87
C LEU A 67 -17.12 -5.10 -25.24
N HIS A 68 -16.26 -5.77 -26.01
CA HIS A 68 -15.01 -5.19 -26.49
C HIS A 68 -14.78 -5.56 -27.94
N GLY A 69 -14.50 -4.55 -28.76
CA GLY A 69 -14.38 -4.71 -30.21
C GLY A 69 -13.15 -5.49 -30.69
N SER A 70 -12.05 -5.45 -29.90
CA SER A 70 -10.77 -6.09 -30.24
C SER A 70 -9.93 -6.40 -28.99
N PRO A 71 -8.88 -7.24 -29.12
CA PRO A 71 -7.97 -7.53 -28.01
C PRO A 71 -7.28 -6.29 -27.44
N LEU A 72 -6.89 -5.36 -28.30
CA LEU A 72 -6.22 -4.13 -27.87
C LEU A 72 -7.18 -3.24 -27.09
N HIS A 73 -8.45 -3.17 -27.52
CA HIS A 73 -9.51 -2.45 -26.81
C HIS A 73 -9.73 -3.05 -25.40
N LEU A 74 -9.82 -4.40 -25.30
CA LEU A 74 -9.94 -5.09 -24.02
C LEU A 74 -8.74 -4.82 -23.11
N VAL A 75 -7.52 -5.06 -23.60
CA VAL A 75 -6.29 -4.91 -22.81
C VAL A 75 -6.13 -3.47 -22.29
N GLY A 76 -6.40 -2.48 -23.15
CA GLY A 76 -6.38 -1.08 -22.77
C GLY A 76 -7.36 -0.79 -21.62
N ASN A 77 -8.61 -1.22 -21.77
CA ASN A 77 -9.63 -1.06 -20.74
C ASN A 77 -9.24 -1.76 -19.43
N MET A 78 -8.77 -2.99 -19.47
CA MET A 78 -8.40 -3.74 -18.26
C MET A 78 -7.20 -3.12 -17.56
N LEU A 79 -6.24 -2.57 -18.30
CA LEU A 79 -5.11 -1.84 -17.73
C LEU A 79 -5.58 -0.57 -17.00
N PHE A 80 -6.43 0.24 -17.64
CA PHE A 80 -6.95 1.46 -17.01
C PHE A 80 -7.89 1.15 -15.84
N LEU A 81 -8.72 0.10 -15.96
CA LEU A 81 -9.53 -0.40 -14.86
C LEU A 81 -8.69 -0.83 -13.66
N TRP A 82 -7.58 -1.51 -13.90
CA TRP A 82 -6.65 -1.86 -12.83
C TRP A 82 -6.04 -0.63 -12.15
N ILE A 83 -5.59 0.35 -12.94
CA ILE A 83 -4.90 1.56 -12.43
C ILE A 83 -5.85 2.43 -11.61
N PHE A 84 -7.01 2.76 -12.14
CA PHE A 84 -7.95 3.68 -11.51
C PHE A 84 -8.96 2.97 -10.60
N GLY A 85 -9.37 1.76 -10.97
CA GLY A 85 -10.35 0.99 -10.23
C GLY A 85 -9.84 0.50 -8.89
N SER A 86 -8.64 -0.07 -8.84
CA SER A 86 -8.12 -0.68 -7.61
C SER A 86 -8.00 0.31 -6.43
N ALA A 87 -7.50 1.51 -6.68
CA ALA A 87 -7.40 2.54 -5.65
C ALA A 87 -8.77 3.14 -5.29
N THR A 88 -9.63 3.36 -6.30
CA THR A 88 -10.98 3.91 -6.11
C THR A 88 -11.87 2.93 -5.35
N GLU A 89 -11.80 1.62 -5.63
CA GLU A 89 -12.51 0.58 -4.88
C GLU A 89 -12.11 0.58 -3.40
N GLY A 90 -10.82 0.65 -3.12
CA GLY A 90 -10.31 0.71 -1.74
C GLY A 90 -10.87 1.90 -0.95
N ARG A 91 -11.15 3.01 -1.64
CA ARG A 91 -11.71 4.21 -1.02
C ARG A 91 -13.23 4.18 -0.89
N LEU A 92 -13.94 3.74 -1.94
CA LEU A 92 -15.41 3.74 -2.00
C LEU A 92 -16.04 2.54 -1.28
N ARG A 93 -15.28 1.47 -1.07
CA ARG A 93 -15.78 0.12 -0.72
C ARG A 93 -16.59 -0.52 -1.86
N PRO A 94 -16.74 -1.87 -1.90
CA PRO A 94 -17.28 -2.60 -3.04
C PRO A 94 -18.64 -2.11 -3.57
N LEU A 95 -19.62 -1.89 -2.69
CA LEU A 95 -20.98 -1.52 -3.13
C LEU A 95 -21.04 -0.12 -3.76
N ARG A 96 -20.35 0.86 -3.18
CA ARG A 96 -20.30 2.22 -3.74
C ARG A 96 -19.48 2.24 -5.03
N PHE A 97 -18.41 1.46 -5.08
CA PHE A 97 -17.57 1.34 -6.26
C PHE A 97 -18.35 0.83 -7.46
N ILE A 98 -19.08 -0.30 -7.32
CA ILE A 98 -19.88 -0.84 -8.44
C ILE A 98 -21.02 0.11 -8.84
N ALA A 99 -21.65 0.80 -7.88
CA ALA A 99 -22.68 1.80 -8.17
C ALA A 99 -22.09 2.96 -8.97
N VAL A 100 -20.93 3.50 -8.61
CA VAL A 100 -20.25 4.57 -9.35
C VAL A 100 -19.83 4.07 -10.73
N TYR A 101 -19.26 2.87 -10.84
CA TYR A 101 -18.87 2.26 -12.12
C TYR A 101 -20.05 2.17 -13.10
N LEU A 102 -21.16 1.58 -12.68
CA LEU A 102 -22.34 1.43 -13.53
C LEU A 102 -22.97 2.78 -13.85
N PHE A 103 -23.14 3.65 -12.87
CA PHE A 103 -23.70 4.98 -13.05
C PHE A 103 -22.91 5.81 -14.08
N THR A 104 -21.59 5.83 -13.96
CA THR A 104 -20.74 6.65 -14.84
C THR A 104 -20.66 6.09 -16.26
N GLY A 105 -20.73 4.78 -16.43
CA GLY A 105 -20.83 4.15 -17.73
C GLY A 105 -22.14 4.53 -18.44
N ILE A 106 -23.27 4.39 -17.75
CA ILE A 106 -24.58 4.78 -18.27
C ILE A 106 -24.62 6.26 -18.65
N VAL A 107 -24.13 7.15 -17.77
CA VAL A 107 -24.10 8.60 -18.07
C VAL A 107 -23.18 8.89 -19.25
N GLY A 108 -22.05 8.21 -19.35
CA GLY A 108 -21.12 8.33 -20.47
C GLY A 108 -21.79 7.95 -21.79
N ASP A 109 -22.43 6.78 -21.85
CA ASP A 109 -23.12 6.31 -23.05
C ASP A 109 -24.30 7.22 -23.45
N LEU A 110 -25.09 7.69 -22.49
CA LEU A 110 -26.17 8.63 -22.73
C LEU A 110 -25.68 9.99 -23.24
N LEU A 111 -24.58 10.51 -22.74
CA LEU A 111 -24.00 11.74 -23.24
C LEU A 111 -23.42 11.57 -24.64
N SER A 112 -22.75 10.45 -24.89
CA SER A 112 -22.28 10.10 -26.23
C SER A 112 -23.44 10.03 -27.23
N ASP A 113 -24.53 9.36 -26.87
CA ASP A 113 -25.74 9.25 -27.67
C ASP A 113 -26.38 10.62 -27.95
N PHE A 114 -26.51 11.45 -26.91
CA PHE A 114 -27.07 12.81 -27.07
C PHE A 114 -26.25 13.69 -28.01
N LEU A 115 -24.93 13.60 -28.00
CA LEU A 115 -24.06 14.45 -28.80
C LEU A 115 -23.82 13.89 -30.23
N MET A 116 -23.72 12.57 -30.37
CA MET A 116 -23.33 11.91 -31.60
C MET A 116 -24.48 11.16 -32.29
N GLY A 117 -25.46 10.69 -31.54
CA GLY A 117 -26.55 9.90 -32.08
C GLY A 117 -27.38 10.62 -33.13
N LEU A 118 -27.51 11.95 -33.05
CA LEU A 118 -28.17 12.77 -34.07
C LEU A 118 -27.32 12.96 -35.34
N VAL A 119 -26.00 12.84 -35.23
CA VAL A 119 -25.05 13.02 -36.34
C VAL A 119 -24.77 11.69 -37.03
N ASN A 120 -24.56 10.64 -36.23
CA ASN A 120 -24.25 9.29 -36.71
C ASN A 120 -25.12 8.25 -35.98
N PRO A 121 -26.41 8.15 -36.30
CA PRO A 121 -27.36 7.30 -35.56
C PRO A 121 -27.06 5.80 -35.64
N ASP A 122 -26.33 5.36 -36.67
CA ASP A 122 -25.94 3.96 -36.88
C ASP A 122 -24.70 3.52 -36.08
N THR A 123 -24.10 4.41 -35.28
CA THR A 123 -22.96 4.05 -34.48
C THR A 123 -23.36 3.24 -33.25
N TYR A 124 -22.55 2.24 -32.93
CA TYR A 124 -22.70 1.43 -31.73
C TYR A 124 -21.71 1.88 -30.68
N ASN A 125 -22.19 2.13 -29.46
CA ASN A 125 -21.35 2.29 -28.28
C ASN A 125 -21.15 0.92 -27.64
N LEU A 126 -19.89 0.57 -27.39
CA LEU A 126 -19.52 -0.64 -26.67
C LEU A 126 -18.17 -0.46 -25.97
N GLY A 127 -18.02 -1.07 -24.81
CA GLY A 127 -16.81 -1.04 -24.02
C GLY A 127 -17.02 -0.49 -22.60
N ALA A 128 -16.17 -0.94 -21.71
CA ALA A 128 -16.14 -0.48 -20.33
C ALA A 128 -15.59 0.96 -20.17
N SER A 129 -15.13 1.58 -21.26
CA SER A 129 -14.27 2.78 -21.22
C SER A 129 -14.97 4.00 -20.60
N GLY A 130 -16.26 4.20 -20.85
CA GLY A 130 -17.04 5.29 -20.23
C GLY A 130 -17.06 5.16 -18.69
N ALA A 131 -17.31 3.96 -18.19
CA ALA A 131 -17.26 3.67 -16.75
C ALA A 131 -15.85 3.80 -16.17
N ILE A 132 -14.83 3.34 -16.90
CA ILE A 132 -13.42 3.44 -16.49
C ILE A 132 -12.97 4.89 -16.44
N MET A 133 -13.37 5.72 -17.42
CA MET A 133 -13.11 7.16 -17.35
C MET A 133 -13.91 7.82 -16.23
N GLY A 134 -15.07 7.28 -15.87
CA GLY A 134 -15.79 7.65 -14.66
C GLY A 134 -14.98 7.37 -13.39
N LEU A 135 -14.35 6.21 -13.30
CA LEU A 135 -13.42 5.93 -12.20
C LEU A 135 -12.18 6.84 -12.26
N ALA A 136 -11.68 7.21 -13.44
CA ALA A 136 -10.59 8.17 -13.57
C ALA A 136 -11.01 9.58 -13.09
N GLY A 137 -12.24 10.00 -13.37
CA GLY A 137 -12.82 11.24 -12.83
C GLY A 137 -12.97 11.21 -11.30
N ALA A 138 -13.44 10.08 -10.76
CA ALA A 138 -13.47 9.84 -9.30
C ALA A 138 -12.07 9.87 -8.70
N TYR A 139 -11.09 9.23 -9.35
CA TYR A 139 -9.69 9.24 -8.97
C TYR A 139 -9.07 10.64 -8.99
N LEU A 140 -9.40 11.44 -10.01
CA LEU A 140 -8.96 12.84 -10.13
C LEU A 140 -9.42 13.68 -8.93
N TYR A 141 -10.65 13.43 -8.44
CA TYR A 141 -11.13 14.10 -7.24
C TYR A 141 -10.42 13.60 -5.98
N LEU A 142 -10.35 12.28 -5.79
CA LEU A 142 -9.83 11.65 -4.57
C LEU A 142 -8.32 11.80 -4.43
N PHE A 143 -7.56 11.61 -5.52
CA PHE A 143 -6.11 11.44 -5.53
C PHE A 143 -5.39 12.35 -6.55
N PRO A 144 -5.67 13.65 -6.64
CA PRO A 144 -5.17 14.52 -7.71
C PRO A 144 -3.65 14.58 -7.81
N TYR A 145 -2.96 14.41 -6.69
CA TYR A 145 -1.50 14.50 -6.58
C TYR A 145 -0.81 13.13 -6.55
N ALA A 146 -1.56 12.03 -6.54
CA ALA A 146 -0.99 10.69 -6.52
C ALA A 146 -0.10 10.46 -7.74
N PRO A 147 1.12 9.91 -7.55
CA PRO A 147 2.04 9.68 -8.64
C PRO A 147 1.67 8.43 -9.44
N ILE A 148 1.58 8.58 -10.76
CA ILE A 148 1.36 7.49 -11.73
C ILE A 148 2.64 7.31 -12.55
N ARG A 149 3.11 6.08 -12.65
CA ARG A 149 4.24 5.73 -13.51
C ARG A 149 3.75 5.50 -14.94
N LEU A 150 4.49 6.07 -15.87
CA LEU A 150 4.20 6.08 -17.30
C LEU A 150 5.40 5.54 -18.06
N VAL A 151 5.13 4.74 -19.08
CA VAL A 151 6.09 4.51 -20.16
C VAL A 151 5.79 5.56 -21.23
N TRP A 152 6.80 6.27 -21.65
CA TRP A 152 6.72 7.18 -22.80
C TRP A 152 7.51 6.63 -23.96
N PHE A 153 6.98 6.83 -25.16
CA PHE A 153 7.59 6.46 -26.41
C PHE A 153 7.58 7.66 -27.35
N LEU A 154 8.75 8.04 -27.81
CA LEU A 154 8.94 9.13 -28.77
C LEU A 154 9.60 8.57 -30.03
N TRP A 155 8.88 8.64 -31.12
CA TRP A 155 9.43 8.35 -32.44
C TRP A 155 9.82 9.67 -33.12
N PHE A 156 11.12 9.91 -33.22
CA PHE A 156 11.67 11.09 -33.88
C PHE A 156 12.63 10.64 -34.99
N PHE A 157 12.26 10.84 -36.26
CA PHE A 157 12.95 10.32 -37.43
C PHE A 157 13.22 8.80 -37.32
N LEU A 158 14.49 8.37 -37.43
CA LEU A 158 14.91 6.95 -37.40
C LEU A 158 15.31 6.48 -35.98
N LEU A 159 15.19 7.33 -34.95
CA LEU A 159 15.66 7.01 -33.60
C LEU A 159 14.46 6.94 -32.64
N PRO A 160 13.92 5.75 -32.37
CA PRO A 160 12.93 5.59 -31.31
C PRO A 160 13.58 5.78 -29.94
N ARG A 161 12.95 6.56 -29.10
CA ARG A 161 13.33 6.72 -27.69
C ARG A 161 12.18 6.30 -26.81
N MET A 162 12.49 5.57 -25.74
CA MET A 162 11.53 5.18 -24.74
C MET A 162 12.12 5.36 -23.35
N GLY A 163 11.26 5.58 -22.38
CA GLY A 163 11.68 5.72 -21.00
C GLY A 163 10.52 5.62 -20.04
N ILE A 164 10.85 5.60 -18.76
CA ILE A 164 9.86 5.61 -17.69
C ILE A 164 9.90 6.96 -17.02
N THR A 165 8.73 7.54 -16.79
CA THR A 165 8.57 8.79 -16.03
C THR A 165 7.42 8.65 -15.03
N GLN A 166 7.25 9.65 -14.20
CA GLN A 166 6.21 9.69 -13.19
C GLN A 166 5.53 11.06 -13.22
N TRP A 167 4.22 11.06 -13.43
CA TRP A 167 3.41 12.26 -13.41
C TRP A 167 2.37 12.18 -12.30
N GLN A 168 1.89 13.34 -11.84
CA GLN A 168 0.74 13.38 -10.94
C GLN A 168 -0.54 12.97 -11.68
N ALA A 169 -1.44 12.29 -11.00
CA ALA A 169 -2.68 11.75 -11.58
C ALA A 169 -3.49 12.80 -12.35
N ARG A 170 -3.59 14.02 -11.80
CA ARG A 170 -4.29 15.12 -12.47
C ARG A 170 -3.76 15.39 -13.89
N TRP A 171 -2.46 15.38 -14.08
CA TRP A 171 -1.87 15.64 -15.40
C TRP A 171 -2.05 14.47 -16.36
N VAL A 172 -1.99 13.24 -15.84
CA VAL A 172 -2.26 12.02 -16.63
C VAL A 172 -3.70 12.02 -17.13
N ILE A 173 -4.65 12.21 -16.21
CA ILE A 173 -6.07 12.17 -16.53
C ILE A 173 -6.44 13.34 -17.47
N LEU A 174 -5.98 14.55 -17.18
CA LEU A 174 -6.23 15.71 -18.05
C LEU A 174 -5.60 15.56 -19.44
N TYR A 175 -4.45 14.87 -19.57
CA TYR A 175 -3.87 14.53 -20.87
C TYR A 175 -4.79 13.63 -21.68
N PHE A 176 -5.34 12.55 -21.09
CA PHE A 176 -6.28 11.67 -21.81
C PHE A 176 -7.61 12.35 -22.13
N LEU A 177 -8.17 13.11 -21.20
CA LEU A 177 -9.39 13.90 -21.47
C LEU A 177 -9.16 14.96 -22.55
N GLY A 178 -8.01 15.64 -22.54
CA GLY A 178 -7.63 16.58 -23.59
C GLY A 178 -7.49 15.91 -24.96
N TRP A 179 -6.98 14.67 -24.99
CA TRP A 179 -6.91 13.86 -26.20
C TRP A 179 -8.31 13.48 -26.71
N ASP A 180 -9.23 13.13 -25.82
CA ASP A 180 -10.63 12.83 -26.16
C ASP A 180 -11.34 14.08 -26.71
N VAL A 181 -11.14 15.25 -26.10
CA VAL A 181 -11.68 16.52 -26.64
C VAL A 181 -11.14 16.80 -28.03
N PHE A 182 -9.83 16.63 -28.22
CA PHE A 182 -9.19 16.88 -29.51
C PHE A 182 -9.74 15.95 -30.59
N ASN A 183 -9.80 14.64 -30.35
CA ASN A 183 -10.28 13.69 -31.35
C ASN A 183 -11.82 13.74 -31.55
N GLY A 184 -12.57 13.88 -30.46
CA GLY A 184 -14.03 13.95 -30.53
C GLY A 184 -14.55 15.19 -31.29
N ILE A 185 -13.94 16.36 -31.02
CA ILE A 185 -14.40 17.63 -31.60
C ILE A 185 -13.67 17.94 -32.92
N LEU A 186 -12.36 17.83 -32.99
CA LEU A 186 -11.57 18.29 -34.12
C LEU A 186 -11.43 17.22 -35.21
N MET A 187 -11.43 15.94 -34.87
CA MET A 187 -11.30 14.83 -35.81
C MET A 187 -12.66 14.15 -36.11
N GLY A 188 -13.77 14.64 -35.54
CA GLY A 188 -15.12 14.17 -35.79
C GLY A 188 -15.44 12.77 -35.24
N GLY A 189 -14.62 12.22 -34.35
CA GLY A 189 -14.89 10.95 -33.68
C GLY A 189 -14.95 9.71 -34.59
N GLY A 190 -14.35 9.79 -35.78
CA GLY A 190 -14.43 8.72 -36.81
C GLY A 190 -13.46 7.56 -36.59
N ASP A 191 -12.72 7.54 -35.50
CA ASP A 191 -11.73 6.50 -35.17
C ASP A 191 -12.32 5.29 -34.42
N GLY A 192 -13.65 5.27 -34.21
CA GLY A 192 -14.32 4.20 -33.47
C GLY A 192 -14.16 4.25 -31.95
N VAL A 193 -13.67 5.37 -31.41
CA VAL A 193 -13.54 5.58 -29.97
C VAL A 193 -14.70 6.46 -29.47
N GLY A 194 -15.30 6.05 -28.35
CA GLY A 194 -16.40 6.79 -27.71
C GLY A 194 -15.91 8.00 -26.88
N HIS A 195 -15.28 9.00 -27.54
CA HIS A 195 -14.68 10.16 -26.85
C HIS A 195 -15.65 10.91 -25.94
N PHE A 196 -16.89 11.07 -26.38
CA PHE A 196 -17.92 11.74 -25.58
C PHE A 196 -18.40 10.87 -24.40
N ALA A 197 -18.39 9.53 -24.56
CA ALA A 197 -18.66 8.63 -23.43
C ALA A 197 -17.55 8.73 -22.37
N HIS A 198 -16.30 8.90 -22.79
CA HIS A 198 -15.17 9.14 -21.87
C HIS A 198 -15.32 10.45 -21.10
N LEU A 199 -15.63 11.54 -21.80
CA LEU A 199 -15.82 12.87 -21.17
C LEU A 199 -17.01 12.87 -20.22
N GLY A 200 -18.13 12.27 -20.64
CA GLY A 200 -19.35 12.14 -19.83
C GLY A 200 -19.12 11.29 -18.58
N GLY A 201 -18.48 10.15 -18.76
CA GLY A 201 -18.11 9.27 -17.66
C GLY A 201 -17.21 9.97 -16.64
N ALA A 202 -16.13 10.62 -17.10
CA ALA A 202 -15.18 11.33 -16.22
C ALA A 202 -15.86 12.47 -15.45
N ALA A 203 -16.69 13.27 -16.10
CA ALA A 203 -17.44 14.35 -15.45
C ALA A 203 -18.42 13.79 -14.40
N ALA A 204 -19.15 12.73 -14.76
CA ALA A 204 -20.08 12.06 -13.84
C ALA A 204 -19.36 11.45 -12.63
N GLY A 205 -18.19 10.83 -12.83
CA GLY A 205 -17.41 10.25 -11.75
C GLY A 205 -16.86 11.30 -10.78
N PHE A 206 -16.29 12.38 -11.32
CA PHE A 206 -15.85 13.51 -10.51
C PHE A 206 -17.02 14.12 -9.70
N ALA A 207 -18.15 14.38 -10.37
CA ALA A 207 -19.33 14.96 -9.75
C ALA A 207 -19.95 14.03 -8.68
N ALA A 208 -20.01 12.72 -8.96
CA ALA A 208 -20.55 11.75 -8.01
C ALA A 208 -19.77 11.74 -6.70
N ILE A 209 -18.44 11.74 -6.76
CA ILE A 209 -17.59 11.74 -5.55
C ILE A 209 -17.67 13.08 -4.82
N TRP A 210 -17.72 14.20 -5.57
CA TRP A 210 -17.92 15.52 -5.00
C TRP A 210 -19.26 15.65 -4.26
N LEU A 211 -20.36 15.16 -4.85
CA LEU A 211 -21.69 15.13 -4.24
C LEU A 211 -21.76 14.21 -3.01
N LEU A 212 -21.05 13.09 -3.04
CA LEU A 212 -20.91 12.18 -1.89
C LEU A 212 -20.05 12.77 -0.77
N ARG A 213 -19.46 13.96 -0.99
CA ARG A 213 -18.58 14.65 -0.04
C ARG A 213 -17.47 13.76 0.50
N MET A 214 -16.92 12.91 -0.38
CA MET A 214 -15.80 12.06 0.01
C MET A 214 -14.56 12.91 0.26
N PRO A 215 -13.83 12.74 1.36
CA PRO A 215 -12.62 13.52 1.64
C PRO A 215 -11.53 13.20 0.62
N ARG A 216 -10.81 14.23 0.19
CA ARG A 216 -9.64 14.08 -0.69
C ARG A 216 -8.45 13.49 0.08
N ASP A 217 -7.56 12.82 -0.62
CA ASP A 217 -6.35 12.21 -0.03
C ASP A 217 -5.47 13.21 0.70
N GLY A 218 -5.52 14.41 0.63
CA GLY A 218 -4.77 15.41 1.42
C GLY A 218 -5.55 15.93 2.62
N GLU A 219 -6.87 16.04 2.48
CA GLU A 219 -7.76 16.60 3.49
C GLU A 219 -7.98 15.61 4.63
N GLU A 220 -8.15 14.31 4.32
CA GLU A 220 -8.30 13.28 5.33
C GLU A 220 -7.05 13.14 6.21
N VAL A 221 -5.86 13.21 5.61
CA VAL A 221 -4.62 13.18 6.38
C VAL A 221 -4.45 14.46 7.22
N ALA A 222 -4.86 15.62 6.71
CA ALA A 222 -4.83 16.87 7.48
C ALA A 222 -5.87 16.84 8.61
N GLU A 223 -7.07 16.32 8.36
CA GLU A 223 -8.12 16.16 9.35
C GLU A 223 -7.74 15.13 10.42
N VAL A 224 -7.18 13.99 10.02
CA VAL A 224 -6.66 12.98 10.95
C VAL A 224 -5.43 13.51 11.69
N GLN A 225 -4.55 14.28 11.08
CA GLN A 225 -3.44 14.93 11.79
C GLN A 225 -3.92 16.01 12.77
N ALA A 226 -4.95 16.80 12.41
CA ALA A 226 -5.59 17.74 13.33
C ALA A 226 -6.28 17.00 14.48
N THR A 227 -6.99 15.90 14.18
CA THR A 227 -7.61 15.04 15.18
C THR A 227 -6.55 14.35 16.05
N LEU A 228 -5.40 13.94 15.48
CA LEU A 228 -4.27 13.39 16.23
C LEU A 228 -3.62 14.39 17.17
N SER A 229 -3.59 15.69 16.81
CA SER A 229 -3.11 16.73 17.73
C SER A 229 -4.04 16.95 18.90
N ASP A 230 -5.35 16.66 18.73
CA ASP A 230 -6.38 16.75 19.76
C ASP A 230 -6.64 15.42 20.50
N LEU A 231 -6.30 14.27 19.88
CA LEU A 231 -6.39 12.96 20.53
C LEU A 231 -5.32 12.81 21.59
N ARG A 232 -5.74 12.71 22.84
CA ARG A 232 -4.85 12.38 23.97
C ARG A 232 -4.26 10.97 23.86
N ASP A 233 -4.92 10.08 23.10
CA ASP A 233 -4.48 8.67 22.94
C ASP A 233 -4.65 8.14 21.52
N VAL A 234 -3.56 8.17 20.75
CA VAL A 234 -3.45 7.58 19.38
C VAL A 234 -3.62 6.07 19.37
N THR A 235 -3.50 5.40 20.54
CA THR A 235 -3.60 3.94 20.64
C THR A 235 -5.02 3.42 20.43
N LEU A 236 -6.01 4.30 20.46
CA LEU A 236 -7.43 3.99 20.23
C LEU A 236 -7.77 3.89 18.72
N LEU A 237 -6.89 4.36 17.85
CA LEU A 237 -7.13 4.29 16.41
C LEU A 237 -7.06 2.84 15.90
N PRO A 238 -7.99 2.43 15.02
CA PRO A 238 -7.93 1.13 14.38
C PRO A 238 -6.72 1.02 13.47
N LEU A 239 -6.22 -0.21 13.24
CA LEU A 239 -5.03 -0.45 12.43
C LEU A 239 -5.11 0.18 11.03
N TYR A 240 -6.28 0.17 10.41
CA TYR A 240 -6.52 0.76 9.09
C TYR A 240 -6.19 2.26 9.03
N ASP A 241 -6.63 3.02 10.04
CA ASP A 241 -6.37 4.47 10.10
C ASP A 241 -4.88 4.74 10.35
N LEU A 242 -4.26 3.94 11.23
CA LEU A 242 -2.83 4.00 11.47
C LEU A 242 -2.01 3.66 10.21
N GLU A 243 -2.45 2.68 9.41
CA GLU A 243 -1.80 2.35 8.12
C GLU A 243 -1.84 3.52 7.15
N SER A 244 -2.98 4.20 7.05
CA SER A 244 -3.11 5.37 6.16
C SER A 244 -2.16 6.50 6.56
N LEU A 245 -2.00 6.74 7.86
CA LEU A 245 -1.08 7.73 8.41
C LEU A 245 0.39 7.35 8.19
N MET A 246 0.73 6.05 8.34
CA MET A 246 2.08 5.53 8.15
C MET A 246 2.53 5.45 6.68
N GLN A 247 1.65 5.72 5.72
CA GLN A 247 2.03 5.84 4.30
C GLN A 247 2.96 7.03 4.03
N ARG A 248 2.98 8.02 4.89
CA ARG A 248 3.90 9.17 4.82
C ARG A 248 5.01 9.04 5.84
N PRO A 249 6.21 9.54 5.55
CA PRO A 249 7.26 9.63 6.55
C PRO A 249 6.77 10.44 7.75
N THR A 250 6.90 9.87 8.94
CA THR A 250 6.51 10.53 10.19
C THR A 250 7.64 10.50 11.19
N THR A 251 7.68 11.50 12.06
CA THR A 251 8.55 11.55 13.24
C THR A 251 7.75 11.45 14.54
N ASP A 252 6.42 11.31 14.47
CA ASP A 252 5.58 11.12 15.65
C ASP A 252 5.74 9.70 16.19
N VAL A 253 6.51 9.59 17.25
CA VAL A 253 6.83 8.33 17.93
C VAL A 253 5.57 7.65 18.49
N ARG A 254 4.58 8.42 18.94
CA ARG A 254 3.32 7.87 19.47
C ARG A 254 2.56 7.12 18.37
N LEU A 255 2.49 7.73 17.18
CA LEU A 255 1.87 7.11 16.01
C LEU A 255 2.57 5.82 15.61
N ILE A 256 3.91 5.83 15.56
CA ILE A 256 4.70 4.65 15.19
C ILE A 256 4.50 3.52 16.21
N LEU A 257 4.52 3.83 17.51
CA LEU A 257 4.27 2.84 18.56
C LEU A 257 2.85 2.28 18.53
N ALA A 258 1.84 3.14 18.32
CA ALA A 258 0.45 2.72 18.17
C ALA A 258 0.29 1.77 16.96
N TYR A 259 0.91 2.10 15.83
CA TYR A 259 0.94 1.24 14.65
C TYR A 259 1.60 -0.11 14.93
N CYS A 260 2.78 -0.13 15.57
CA CYS A 260 3.44 -1.37 15.95
C CYS A 260 2.54 -2.23 16.86
N ARG A 261 1.93 -1.62 17.88
CA ARG A 261 1.05 -2.31 18.81
C ARG A 261 -0.17 -2.89 18.10
N GLN A 262 -0.90 -2.08 17.35
CA GLN A 262 -2.08 -2.54 16.60
C GLN A 262 -1.74 -3.58 15.54
N SER A 263 -0.56 -3.50 14.93
CA SER A 263 -0.07 -4.54 14.00
C SER A 263 0.08 -5.92 14.64
N LEU A 264 0.26 -6.00 15.95
CA LEU A 264 0.40 -7.27 16.69
C LEU A 264 -0.93 -7.79 17.25
N ILE A 265 -1.86 -6.90 17.61
CA ILE A 265 -3.05 -7.27 18.40
C ILE A 265 -4.39 -7.03 17.70
N ALA A 266 -4.42 -6.36 16.54
CA ALA A 266 -5.67 -6.05 15.86
C ALA A 266 -6.45 -7.34 15.48
N PRO A 267 -7.77 -7.37 15.68
CA PRO A 267 -8.57 -8.56 15.38
C PRO A 267 -8.62 -8.87 13.88
N ILE A 268 -8.39 -7.87 13.02
CA ILE A 268 -8.36 -8.00 11.57
C ILE A 268 -7.10 -7.32 11.03
N GLY A 269 -6.36 -8.03 10.19
CA GLY A 269 -5.20 -7.49 9.49
C GLY A 269 -3.92 -7.41 10.33
N ALA A 270 -3.90 -7.97 11.57
CA ALA A 270 -2.68 -8.07 12.36
C ALA A 270 -1.59 -8.87 11.63
N SER A 271 -0.35 -8.40 11.71
CA SER A 271 0.79 -9.06 11.11
C SER A 271 2.09 -8.56 11.72
N GLU A 272 2.92 -9.46 12.21
CA GLU A 272 4.25 -9.13 12.72
C GLU A 272 5.14 -8.45 11.66
N THR A 273 4.92 -8.74 10.37
CA THR A 273 5.68 -8.12 9.27
C THR A 273 5.45 -6.61 9.18
N LYS A 274 4.27 -6.13 9.55
CA LYS A 274 3.95 -4.69 9.60
C LYS A 274 4.70 -4.01 10.75
N CYS A 275 4.71 -4.62 11.92
CA CYS A 275 5.49 -4.16 13.07
C CYS A 275 7.00 -4.17 12.73
N LEU A 276 7.50 -5.25 12.15
CA LEU A 276 8.89 -5.38 11.71
C LEU A 276 9.29 -4.27 10.73
N TRP A 277 8.43 -3.97 9.75
CA TRP A 277 8.67 -2.88 8.81
C TRP A 277 8.86 -1.54 9.55
N ALA A 278 7.98 -1.22 10.50
CA ALA A 278 8.09 0.02 11.27
C ALA A 278 9.35 0.06 12.14
N LEU A 279 9.70 -1.05 12.81
CA LEU A 279 10.92 -1.15 13.60
C LEU A 279 12.19 -0.99 12.76
N ARG A 280 12.21 -1.53 11.54
CA ARG A 280 13.35 -1.36 10.61
C ARG A 280 13.45 0.06 10.06
N GLN A 281 12.32 0.68 9.74
CA GLN A 281 12.28 2.02 9.17
C GLN A 281 12.57 3.11 10.20
N TYR A 282 12.04 2.97 11.41
CA TYR A 282 12.07 4.00 12.45
C TYR A 282 12.83 3.60 13.71
N GLY A 283 13.54 2.48 13.70
CA GLY A 283 14.16 1.89 14.89
C GLY A 283 15.10 2.84 15.63
N SER A 284 15.93 3.61 14.93
CA SER A 284 16.82 4.59 15.56
C SER A 284 16.03 5.69 16.29
N LEU A 285 14.99 6.22 15.64
CA LEU A 285 14.10 7.23 16.24
C LEU A 285 13.38 6.68 17.48
N LEU A 286 12.85 5.45 17.37
CA LEU A 286 12.17 4.79 18.48
C LEU A 286 13.12 4.54 19.67
N ILE A 287 14.35 4.08 19.42
CA ILE A 287 15.35 3.91 20.47
C ILE A 287 15.68 5.24 21.17
N GLU A 288 15.66 6.36 20.49
CA GLU A 288 16.00 7.66 21.04
C GLU A 288 14.84 8.34 21.77
N GLN A 289 13.62 8.23 21.27
CA GLN A 289 12.51 9.07 21.71
C GLN A 289 11.32 8.30 22.31
N ALA A 290 11.12 7.01 21.96
CA ALA A 290 10.01 6.22 22.48
C ALA A 290 10.20 5.87 23.96
N ASP A 291 9.13 5.48 24.62
CA ASP A 291 9.24 4.78 25.92
C ASP A 291 9.98 3.46 25.72
N ALA A 292 11.11 3.32 26.42
CA ALA A 292 12.01 2.18 26.20
C ALA A 292 11.41 0.86 26.71
N GLY A 293 10.62 0.90 27.79
CA GLY A 293 9.94 -0.27 28.33
C GLY A 293 8.83 -0.76 27.39
N VAL A 294 8.02 0.17 26.83
CA VAL A 294 7.00 -0.15 25.83
C VAL A 294 7.65 -0.75 24.58
N LEU A 295 8.74 -0.16 24.09
CA LEU A 295 9.45 -0.66 22.91
C LEU A 295 10.03 -2.06 23.15
N ALA A 296 10.62 -2.31 24.32
CA ALA A 296 11.13 -3.62 24.70
C ALA A 296 10.01 -4.66 24.79
N GLY A 297 8.86 -4.28 25.34
CA GLY A 297 7.65 -5.11 25.38
C GLY A 297 7.16 -5.50 23.96
N LEU A 298 7.11 -4.56 23.03
CA LEU A 298 6.73 -4.84 21.64
C LEU A 298 7.68 -5.85 20.98
N VAL A 299 8.99 -5.67 21.16
CA VAL A 299 10.01 -6.59 20.60
C VAL A 299 9.92 -7.99 21.22
N ALA A 300 9.56 -8.08 22.50
CA ALA A 300 9.39 -9.35 23.20
C ALA A 300 8.20 -10.17 22.66
N HIS A 301 7.18 -9.52 22.09
CA HIS A 301 6.00 -10.18 21.52
C HIS A 301 6.23 -10.72 20.10
N LEU A 302 7.33 -10.35 19.42
CA LEU A 302 7.62 -10.87 18.08
C LEU A 302 8.03 -12.35 18.16
N SER A 303 7.59 -13.13 17.18
CA SER A 303 8.10 -14.49 17.00
C SER A 303 9.60 -14.51 16.72
N GLN A 304 10.26 -15.61 17.02
CA GLN A 304 11.71 -15.73 16.79
C GLN A 304 12.12 -15.48 15.33
N PRO A 305 11.43 -16.04 14.31
CA PRO A 305 11.78 -15.77 12.91
C PRO A 305 11.63 -14.30 12.51
N THR A 306 10.67 -13.59 13.08
CA THR A 306 10.47 -12.16 12.83
C THR A 306 11.54 -11.33 13.54
N ALA A 307 11.83 -11.63 14.80
CA ALA A 307 12.82 -10.93 15.61
C ALA A 307 14.24 -11.10 15.05
N GLN A 308 14.57 -12.24 14.43
CA GLN A 308 15.86 -12.45 13.75
C GLN A 308 16.12 -11.48 12.59
N GLN A 309 15.08 -10.85 12.05
CA GLN A 309 15.20 -9.86 10.99
C GLN A 309 15.50 -8.44 11.52
N ILE A 310 15.51 -8.21 12.83
CA ILE A 310 15.93 -6.96 13.46
C ILE A 310 17.45 -7.05 13.70
N PRO A 311 18.24 -6.00 13.36
CA PRO A 311 19.69 -6.03 13.60
C PRO A 311 20.03 -6.25 15.08
N PRO A 312 21.02 -7.10 15.43
CA PRO A 312 21.44 -7.35 16.82
C PRO A 312 21.77 -6.06 17.59
N MET A 313 22.36 -5.09 16.90
CA MET A 313 22.71 -3.79 17.48
C MET A 313 21.48 -3.00 18.00
N PHE A 314 20.28 -3.25 17.46
CA PHE A 314 19.05 -2.65 17.96
C PHE A 314 18.80 -3.08 19.42
N PHE A 315 18.96 -4.38 19.72
CA PHE A 315 18.77 -4.94 21.06
C PHE A 315 19.80 -4.36 22.06
N LEU A 316 21.06 -4.26 21.65
CA LEU A 316 22.11 -3.68 22.48
C LEU A 316 21.87 -2.19 22.78
N ARG A 317 21.49 -1.41 21.79
CA ARG A 317 21.20 0.03 21.97
C ARG A 317 19.98 0.25 22.86
N LEU A 318 18.91 -0.51 22.65
CA LEU A 318 17.70 -0.43 23.48
C LEU A 318 17.98 -0.89 24.90
N GLY A 319 18.68 -2.01 25.10
CA GLY A 319 19.09 -2.50 26.41
C GLY A 319 19.96 -1.49 27.17
N SER A 320 20.95 -0.89 26.50
CA SER A 320 21.79 0.17 27.10
C SER A 320 20.97 1.43 27.48
N ARG A 321 19.89 1.73 26.73
CA ARG A 321 19.00 2.84 27.11
C ARG A 321 18.18 2.49 28.36
N LEU A 322 17.65 1.24 28.44
CA LEU A 322 16.93 0.74 29.62
C LEU A 322 17.82 0.81 30.90
N GLU A 323 19.06 0.39 30.76
CA GLU A 323 20.05 0.52 31.89
C GLU A 323 20.19 1.98 32.33
N ARG A 324 20.37 2.92 31.42
CA ARG A 324 20.49 4.35 31.77
C ARG A 324 19.24 4.91 32.45
N LEU A 325 18.06 4.35 32.15
CA LEU A 325 16.80 4.70 32.78
C LEU A 325 16.55 3.98 34.11
N GLY A 326 17.44 3.04 34.50
CA GLY A 326 17.29 2.23 35.70
C GLY A 326 16.33 1.05 35.56
N ASP A 327 15.79 0.79 34.38
CA ASP A 327 14.93 -0.38 34.13
C ASP A 327 15.78 -1.61 33.77
N TYR A 328 16.49 -2.10 34.82
CA TYR A 328 17.38 -3.24 34.68
C TYR A 328 16.64 -4.55 34.37
N ASP A 329 15.43 -4.71 34.87
CA ASP A 329 14.63 -5.92 34.61
C ASP A 329 14.29 -6.07 33.10
N SER A 330 13.87 -4.99 32.48
CA SER A 330 13.58 -5.00 31.02
C SER A 330 14.88 -5.12 30.21
N ALA A 331 15.96 -4.52 30.65
CA ALA A 331 17.27 -4.65 30.01
C ALA A 331 17.76 -6.09 30.00
N VAL A 332 17.72 -6.77 31.16
CA VAL A 332 18.13 -8.17 31.32
C VAL A 332 17.27 -9.09 30.43
N ARG A 333 15.94 -8.96 30.47
CA ARG A 333 15.07 -9.75 29.63
C ARG A 333 15.39 -9.55 28.15
N LEU A 334 15.64 -8.32 27.73
CA LEU A 334 15.96 -8.00 26.34
C LEU A 334 17.29 -8.59 25.90
N TYR A 335 18.33 -8.54 26.74
CA TYR A 335 19.62 -9.14 26.44
C TYR A 335 19.57 -10.67 26.39
N TYR A 336 18.81 -11.32 27.27
CA TYR A 336 18.60 -12.76 27.19
C TYR A 336 17.85 -13.12 25.90
N ARG A 337 16.83 -12.36 25.57
CA ARG A 337 16.09 -12.56 24.32
C ARG A 337 16.99 -12.44 23.09
N MET A 338 17.91 -11.47 23.09
CA MET A 338 18.93 -11.33 22.03
C MET A 338 19.82 -12.57 21.93
N CYS A 339 20.28 -13.11 23.06
CA CYS A 339 21.10 -14.32 23.07
C CYS A 339 20.36 -15.55 22.53
N GLU A 340 19.06 -15.68 22.82
CA GLU A 340 18.21 -16.75 22.29
C GLU A 340 17.99 -16.62 20.75
N ILE A 341 17.78 -15.39 20.28
CA ILE A 341 17.48 -15.11 18.87
C ILE A 341 18.73 -15.27 18.00
N PHE A 342 19.90 -14.89 18.49
CA PHE A 342 21.15 -14.80 17.73
C PHE A 342 22.29 -15.62 18.34
N PRO A 343 22.15 -16.94 18.60
CA PRO A 343 23.11 -17.71 19.37
C PRO A 343 24.54 -17.75 18.79
N ALA A 344 24.69 -17.49 17.48
CA ALA A 344 25.98 -17.48 16.79
C ALA A 344 26.53 -16.06 16.50
N CYS A 345 25.86 -15.00 16.95
CA CYS A 345 26.28 -13.63 16.66
C CYS A 345 27.35 -13.17 17.64
N PRO A 346 28.50 -12.59 17.18
CA PRO A 346 29.53 -12.05 18.08
C PRO A 346 29.03 -10.98 19.05
N ASP A 347 28.00 -10.21 18.65
CA ASP A 347 27.47 -9.11 19.50
C ASP A 347 26.80 -9.59 20.77
N ILE A 348 26.43 -10.88 20.88
CA ILE A 348 25.87 -11.44 22.15
C ILE A 348 26.89 -11.53 23.26
N GLU A 349 28.19 -11.50 22.95
CA GLU A 349 29.26 -11.37 23.94
C GLU A 349 29.01 -10.15 24.84
N MET A 350 28.71 -9.02 24.26
CA MET A 350 28.35 -7.80 24.96
C MET A 350 27.06 -7.96 25.78
N ALA A 351 26.06 -8.66 25.26
CA ALA A 351 24.80 -8.88 25.98
C ALA A 351 25.03 -9.72 27.26
N TYR A 352 25.79 -10.81 27.17
CA TYR A 352 26.19 -11.60 28.38
C TYR A 352 26.97 -10.78 29.38
N LEU A 353 27.93 -9.98 28.94
CA LEU A 353 28.72 -9.10 29.79
C LEU A 353 27.83 -8.10 30.54
N ARG A 354 26.86 -7.47 29.83
CA ARG A 354 25.94 -6.52 30.45
C ARG A 354 25.05 -7.20 31.50
N VAL A 355 24.48 -8.36 31.16
CA VAL A 355 23.69 -9.14 32.14
C VAL A 355 24.53 -9.50 33.35
N ALA A 356 25.73 -10.01 33.16
CA ALA A 356 26.62 -10.38 34.27
C ALA A 356 26.90 -9.19 35.20
N ARG A 357 27.18 -8.00 34.63
CA ARG A 357 27.41 -6.77 35.41
C ARG A 357 26.16 -6.31 36.16
N ILE A 358 24.97 -6.36 35.54
CA ILE A 358 23.71 -6.02 36.21
C ILE A 358 23.46 -6.98 37.39
N MET A 359 23.65 -8.30 37.19
CA MET A 359 23.51 -9.29 38.26
C MET A 359 24.50 -9.06 39.39
N GLU A 360 25.78 -8.77 39.09
CA GLU A 360 26.84 -8.52 40.07
C GLU A 360 26.61 -7.22 40.84
N GLN A 361 26.37 -6.11 40.13
CA GLN A 361 26.45 -4.76 40.68
C GLN A 361 25.12 -4.20 41.16
N THR A 362 24.02 -4.57 40.47
CA THR A 362 22.68 -4.03 40.75
C THR A 362 21.87 -4.95 41.66
N TYR A 363 21.84 -6.24 41.33
CA TYR A 363 21.05 -7.21 42.10
C TYR A 363 21.86 -7.91 43.22
N GLY A 364 23.18 -7.85 43.17
CA GLY A 364 24.01 -8.57 44.11
C GLY A 364 23.98 -10.08 43.97
N ASP A 365 23.37 -10.57 42.84
CA ASP A 365 23.24 -12.00 42.54
C ASP A 365 24.57 -12.53 41.97
N ARG A 366 25.47 -12.86 42.86
CA ARG A 366 26.80 -13.36 42.51
C ARG A 366 26.77 -14.71 41.80
N VAL A 367 25.74 -15.52 42.03
CA VAL A 367 25.60 -16.83 41.40
C VAL A 367 25.23 -16.66 39.91
N GLN A 368 24.21 -15.89 39.61
CA GLN A 368 23.83 -15.62 38.24
C GLN A 368 24.90 -14.84 37.49
N ALA A 369 25.50 -13.83 38.10
CA ALA A 369 26.62 -13.10 37.50
C ALA A 369 27.76 -14.06 37.09
N ARG A 370 28.15 -14.99 37.97
CA ARG A 370 29.16 -16.00 37.68
C ARG A 370 28.80 -16.92 36.53
N LEU A 371 27.54 -17.37 36.49
CA LEU A 371 27.02 -18.20 35.38
C LEU A 371 27.09 -17.46 34.03
N CYS A 372 26.72 -16.19 34.00
CA CYS A 372 26.79 -15.37 32.77
C CYS A 372 28.24 -15.18 32.30
N TYR A 373 29.19 -14.85 33.20
CA TYR A 373 30.63 -14.75 32.88
C TYR A 373 31.19 -16.08 32.37
N ALA A 374 30.87 -17.19 33.05
CA ALA A 374 31.34 -18.53 32.65
C ALA A 374 30.81 -18.92 31.28
N LYS A 375 29.49 -18.67 31.02
CA LYS A 375 28.87 -18.95 29.73
C LYS A 375 29.46 -18.13 28.60
N MET A 376 29.76 -16.86 28.87
CA MET A 376 30.44 -15.99 27.94
C MET A 376 31.83 -16.52 27.54
N LEU A 377 32.66 -16.94 28.53
CA LEU A 377 33.98 -17.50 28.25
C LEU A 377 33.94 -18.82 27.52
N GLU A 378 32.90 -19.64 27.78
CA GLU A 378 32.66 -20.90 27.04
C GLU A 378 32.35 -20.63 25.57
N LEU A 379 31.45 -19.70 25.30
CA LEU A 379 31.00 -19.39 23.93
C LEU A 379 32.01 -18.57 23.13
N PHE A 380 32.77 -17.69 23.82
CA PHE A 380 33.70 -16.74 23.19
C PHE A 380 35.11 -16.81 23.82
N PRO A 381 35.83 -17.93 23.69
CA PRO A 381 37.15 -18.11 24.34
C PRO A 381 38.22 -17.18 23.76
N LYS A 382 37.98 -16.53 22.66
CA LYS A 382 38.85 -15.51 22.03
C LYS A 382 38.09 -14.21 21.75
N GLY A 383 37.02 -13.96 22.47
CA GLY A 383 36.16 -12.79 22.29
C GLY A 383 36.81 -11.49 22.70
N ALA A 384 36.32 -10.37 22.21
CA ALA A 384 36.86 -9.04 22.52
C ALA A 384 36.77 -8.70 24.01
N MET A 385 35.77 -9.25 24.71
CA MET A 385 35.49 -8.98 26.12
C MET A 385 36.00 -10.09 27.06
N PHE A 386 36.83 -11.01 26.56
CA PHE A 386 37.33 -12.17 27.31
C PHE A 386 38.00 -11.76 28.65
N LEU A 387 38.91 -10.77 28.61
CA LEU A 387 39.63 -10.32 29.80
C LEU A 387 38.70 -9.72 30.89
N GLU A 388 37.64 -9.03 30.45
CA GLU A 388 36.64 -8.49 31.37
C GLU A 388 35.82 -9.58 32.03
N ALA A 389 35.38 -10.59 31.27
CA ALA A 389 34.65 -11.72 31.81
C ALA A 389 35.50 -12.57 32.76
N GLU A 390 36.75 -12.82 32.39
CA GLU A 390 37.71 -13.51 33.28
C GLU A 390 37.95 -12.75 34.59
N GLY A 391 38.14 -11.43 34.49
CA GLY A 391 38.25 -10.54 35.66
C GLY A 391 37.00 -10.58 36.55
N GLY A 392 35.80 -10.58 35.94
CA GLY A 392 34.53 -10.75 36.64
C GLY A 392 34.45 -12.09 37.36
N LEU A 393 34.83 -13.17 36.70
CA LEU A 393 34.80 -14.52 37.26
C LEU A 393 35.76 -14.70 38.43
N ARG A 394 36.96 -14.06 38.39
CA ARG A 394 37.94 -14.09 39.45
C ARG A 394 37.50 -13.31 40.71
N ARG A 395 36.68 -12.25 40.56
CA ARG A 395 36.17 -11.48 41.71
C ARG A 395 35.04 -12.20 42.44
N LEU A 396 34.36 -13.10 41.77
CA LEU A 396 33.20 -13.78 42.34
C LEU A 396 33.63 -15.09 43.00
N PRO A 397 33.30 -15.35 44.29
CA PRO A 397 33.65 -16.57 44.97
C PRO A 397 33.06 -17.79 44.26
N THR A 398 33.83 -18.88 44.21
CA THR A 398 33.29 -20.17 43.79
C THR A 398 32.15 -20.54 44.75
N PRO A 399 31.01 -21.09 44.27
CA PRO A 399 29.99 -21.60 45.17
C PRO A 399 30.69 -22.63 46.07
N SER A 400 30.90 -22.27 47.34
CA SER A 400 31.34 -23.27 48.31
C SER A 400 30.25 -24.33 48.34
N SER A 401 30.64 -25.58 48.24
CA SER A 401 29.78 -26.71 48.53
C SER A 401 29.14 -26.47 49.89
N ALA A 402 27.95 -25.84 49.89
CA ALA A 402 27.14 -25.81 51.09
C ALA A 402 26.68 -27.24 51.33
N ARG A 403 27.34 -27.86 52.34
CA ARG A 403 26.86 -29.09 52.97
C ARG A 403 25.61 -28.78 53.77
#